data_4ed4f47959210ad3f7916967803234de
#
_entry.id   4ed4f47959210ad3f7916967803234de
#
_cell.length_a   1.000
_cell.length_b   1.000
_cell.length_c   1.000
_cell.angle_alpha   90.00
_cell.angle_beta   90.00
_cell.angle_gamma   90.00
#
_symmetry.space_group_name_H-M   'P 1'
#
loop_
_entity.id
_entity.type
_entity.pdbx_description
1 polymer ?
#
loop_
_entity_poly.entity_id
_entity_poly.type
_entity_poly.pdbx_seq_one_letter_code
_entity_poly.pdbx_strand_id
1 'polypeptide(L)'
;MKNATKHADALRSLCKKLIREYPPIPRQPIEPLRALVRGAMSYDVSDAKADEAMKAIEKEFVGLNELRVATDLEIQELLGVRYPDIERRVAMITQALNNIFEREHTLNLERLKTVSRRDARQFLRELPDIHPFVEAYVMLYGFDGHTFPMDNEILGFLREEEIVEEDATLEDAQKFVEHNLKAEEMHDFFHAVRSVVFEESRRKKKAKA
;
A
#
# COMPACT_ATOMS: atom_id res chain seq x y z
N MET A 1 -23.81 2.54 -6.38
CA MET A 1 -23.41 2.23 -7.79
C MET A 1 -24.61 1.73 -8.56
N LYS A 2 -25.00 2.42 -9.64
CA LYS A 2 -25.99 1.93 -10.59
C LYS A 2 -25.36 0.77 -11.37
N ASN A 3 -26.09 -0.33 -11.62
CA ASN A 3 -25.56 -1.53 -12.30
C ASN A 3 -24.44 -2.29 -11.56
N ALA A 4 -24.52 -2.43 -10.25
CA ALA A 4 -23.49 -3.09 -9.41
C ALA A 4 -23.05 -4.47 -9.95
N THR A 5 -23.96 -5.27 -10.49
CA THR A 5 -23.63 -6.59 -11.08
C THR A 5 -22.73 -6.47 -12.30
N LYS A 6 -23.00 -5.52 -13.22
CA LYS A 6 -22.18 -5.30 -14.41
C LYS A 6 -20.75 -4.90 -14.03
N HIS A 7 -20.59 -3.97 -13.09
CA HIS A 7 -19.28 -3.53 -12.60
C HIS A 7 -18.53 -4.67 -11.89
N ALA A 8 -19.23 -5.51 -11.12
CA ALA A 8 -18.64 -6.67 -10.47
C ALA A 8 -18.11 -7.72 -11.47
N ASP A 9 -18.88 -8.00 -12.54
CA ASP A 9 -18.45 -8.93 -13.59
C ASP A 9 -17.28 -8.35 -14.40
N ALA A 10 -17.29 -7.04 -14.68
CA ALA A 10 -16.18 -6.34 -15.32
C ALA A 10 -14.90 -6.41 -14.45
N LEU A 11 -15.00 -6.17 -13.14
CA LEU A 11 -13.89 -6.29 -12.20
C LEU A 11 -13.30 -7.71 -12.20
N ARG A 12 -14.15 -8.75 -12.11
CA ARG A 12 -13.69 -10.15 -12.14
C ARG A 12 -13.00 -10.51 -13.47
N SER A 13 -13.49 -9.98 -14.57
CA SER A 13 -12.89 -10.16 -15.89
C SER A 13 -11.54 -9.45 -15.99
N LEU A 14 -11.46 -8.21 -15.52
CA LEU A 14 -10.22 -7.44 -15.45
C LEU A 14 -9.18 -8.13 -14.55
N CYS A 15 -9.58 -8.58 -13.37
CA CYS A 15 -8.72 -9.33 -12.44
C CYS A 15 -8.07 -10.54 -13.13
N LYS A 16 -8.86 -11.40 -13.77
CA LYS A 16 -8.36 -12.58 -14.50
C LYS A 16 -7.44 -12.20 -15.65
N LYS A 17 -7.76 -11.14 -16.41
CA LYS A 17 -6.94 -10.64 -17.50
C LYS A 17 -5.59 -10.19 -16.98
N LEU A 18 -5.57 -9.31 -15.97
CA LEU A 18 -4.35 -8.70 -15.47
C LEU A 18 -3.43 -9.73 -14.77
N ILE A 19 -3.97 -10.64 -13.96
CA ILE A 19 -3.15 -11.70 -13.33
C ILE A 19 -2.48 -12.59 -14.39
N ARG A 20 -3.13 -12.81 -15.54
CA ARG A 20 -2.52 -13.58 -16.64
C ARG A 20 -1.44 -12.78 -17.38
N GLU A 21 -1.62 -11.46 -17.56
CA GLU A 21 -0.65 -10.58 -18.25
C GLU A 21 0.54 -10.24 -17.34
N TYR A 22 0.31 -10.12 -16.05
CA TYR A 22 1.29 -9.84 -15.01
C TYR A 22 1.29 -10.97 -13.97
N PRO A 23 1.99 -12.07 -14.24
CA PRO A 23 1.96 -13.24 -13.36
C PRO A 23 2.38 -12.89 -11.93
N PRO A 24 1.73 -13.49 -10.94
CA PRO A 24 2.02 -13.21 -9.54
C PRO A 24 3.46 -13.58 -9.19
N ILE A 25 4.06 -12.74 -8.36
CA ILE A 25 5.34 -13.04 -7.72
C ILE A 25 5.05 -13.93 -6.50
N PRO A 26 5.87 -14.95 -6.21
CA PRO A 26 5.68 -15.76 -5.02
C PRO A 26 5.55 -14.89 -3.76
N ARG A 27 4.47 -15.10 -3.01
CA ARG A 27 4.26 -14.38 -1.75
C ARG A 27 5.40 -14.68 -0.80
N GLN A 28 6.10 -13.64 -0.37
CA GLN A 28 7.02 -13.72 0.75
C GLN A 28 6.36 -12.97 1.92
N PRO A 29 6.22 -13.61 3.09
CA PRO A 29 5.75 -12.90 4.28
C PRO A 29 6.66 -11.71 4.55
N ILE A 30 6.07 -10.53 4.68
CA ILE A 30 6.79 -9.31 5.05
C ILE A 30 6.53 -9.09 6.54
N GLU A 31 7.58 -8.77 7.27
CA GLU A 31 7.44 -8.37 8.67
C GLU A 31 6.52 -7.12 8.73
N PRO A 32 5.48 -7.10 9.61
CA PRO A 32 4.45 -6.07 9.58
C PRO A 32 4.95 -4.62 9.69
N LEU A 33 5.99 -4.36 10.47
CA LEU A 33 6.57 -3.00 10.55
C LEU A 33 7.33 -2.64 9.27
N ARG A 34 8.02 -3.60 8.65
CA ARG A 34 8.65 -3.39 7.36
C ARG A 34 7.60 -3.13 6.28
N ALA A 35 6.45 -3.82 6.35
CA ALA A 35 5.31 -3.55 5.48
C ALA A 35 4.72 -2.14 5.70
N LEU A 36 4.72 -1.63 6.94
CA LEU A 36 4.29 -0.26 7.25
C LEU A 36 5.19 0.77 6.55
N VAL A 37 6.51 0.67 6.75
CA VAL A 37 7.48 1.59 6.12
C VAL A 37 7.39 1.51 4.60
N ARG A 38 7.35 0.28 4.04
CA ARG A 38 7.22 0.10 2.60
C ARG A 38 5.89 0.64 2.06
N GLY A 39 4.78 0.39 2.75
CA GLY A 39 3.47 0.94 2.39
C GLY A 39 3.48 2.47 2.36
N ALA A 40 4.13 3.10 3.36
CA ALA A 40 4.32 4.53 3.40
C ALA A 40 5.12 5.07 2.19
N MET A 41 6.09 4.31 1.69
CA MET A 41 6.85 4.68 0.49
C MET A 41 6.13 4.32 -0.83
N SER A 42 5.03 3.57 -0.81
CA SER A 42 4.44 2.99 -2.01
C SER A 42 3.20 3.70 -2.55
N TYR A 43 2.37 4.38 -1.72
CA TYR A 43 1.13 4.98 -2.24
C TYR A 43 1.45 6.09 -3.26
N ASP A 44 0.72 6.12 -4.37
CA ASP A 44 0.93 7.05 -5.50
C ASP A 44 2.38 7.06 -6.04
N VAL A 45 3.15 5.99 -5.81
CA VAL A 45 4.56 5.87 -6.21
C VAL A 45 4.82 4.49 -6.78
N SER A 46 5.62 4.41 -7.86
CA SER A 46 5.96 3.12 -8.48
C SER A 46 6.75 2.20 -7.53
N ASP A 47 6.58 0.88 -7.70
CA ASP A 47 7.28 -0.10 -6.88
C ASP A 47 8.80 0.04 -6.98
N ALA A 48 9.33 0.34 -8.17
CA ALA A 48 10.76 0.56 -8.35
C ALA A 48 11.28 1.73 -7.49
N LYS A 49 10.52 2.84 -7.41
CA LYS A 49 10.91 4.00 -6.59
C LYS A 49 10.75 3.70 -5.10
N ALA A 50 9.72 2.95 -4.72
CA ALA A 50 9.53 2.49 -3.34
C ALA A 50 10.66 1.52 -2.92
N ASP A 51 11.11 0.64 -3.82
CA ASP A 51 12.23 -0.27 -3.58
C ASP A 51 13.56 0.48 -3.41
N GLU A 52 13.79 1.53 -4.20
CA GLU A 52 14.96 2.39 -4.04
C GLU A 52 14.97 3.07 -2.66
N ALA A 53 13.83 3.60 -2.23
CA ALA A 53 13.68 4.21 -0.91
C ALA A 53 13.92 3.18 0.22
N MET A 54 13.32 1.99 0.12
CA MET A 54 13.55 0.92 1.11
C MET A 54 15.01 0.50 1.19
N LYS A 55 15.69 0.35 0.04
CA LYS A 55 17.14 0.04 0.00
C LYS A 55 17.97 1.14 0.65
N ALA A 56 17.63 2.41 0.46
CA ALA A 56 18.33 3.52 1.10
C ALA A 56 18.15 3.48 2.61
N ILE A 57 16.91 3.29 3.09
CA ILE A 57 16.60 3.16 4.52
C ILE A 57 17.36 1.97 5.13
N GLU A 58 17.29 0.79 4.53
CA GLU A 58 17.91 -0.44 5.03
C GLU A 58 19.46 -0.40 4.99
N LYS A 59 20.02 0.44 4.14
CA LYS A 59 21.47 0.65 4.09
C LYS A 59 21.96 1.63 5.17
N GLU A 60 21.18 2.67 5.46
CA GLU A 60 21.53 3.72 6.40
C GLU A 60 21.26 3.30 7.84
N PHE A 61 20.10 2.69 8.10
CA PHE A 61 19.66 2.32 9.43
C PHE A 61 19.82 0.82 9.65
N VAL A 62 20.48 0.43 10.76
CA VAL A 62 20.65 -0.99 11.15
C VAL A 62 19.31 -1.67 11.41
N GLY A 63 18.28 -0.91 11.78
CA GLY A 63 16.94 -1.44 12.00
C GLY A 63 15.91 -0.35 12.23
N LEU A 64 14.65 -0.76 12.34
CA LEU A 64 13.53 0.15 12.50
C LEU A 64 13.58 0.97 13.80
N ASN A 65 14.28 0.49 14.82
CA ASN A 65 14.46 1.27 16.05
C ASN A 65 15.39 2.47 15.84
N GLU A 66 16.40 2.34 15.01
CA GLU A 66 17.27 3.45 14.60
C GLU A 66 16.50 4.44 13.74
N LEU A 67 15.75 3.95 12.74
CA LEU A 67 14.84 4.76 11.93
C LEU A 67 13.83 5.53 12.79
N ARG A 68 13.30 4.93 13.86
CA ARG A 68 12.33 5.55 14.77
C ARG A 68 12.89 6.76 15.51
N VAL A 69 14.17 6.73 15.89
CA VAL A 69 14.82 7.81 16.66
C VAL A 69 15.57 8.82 15.79
N ALA A 70 15.70 8.54 14.49
CA ALA A 70 16.23 9.51 13.53
C ALA A 70 15.31 10.72 13.41
N THR A 71 15.87 11.87 13.11
CA THR A 71 15.07 13.07 12.84
C THR A 71 14.39 12.99 11.48
N ASP A 72 13.23 13.60 11.35
CA ASP A 72 12.52 13.68 10.07
C ASP A 72 13.41 14.27 8.96
N LEU A 73 14.25 15.25 9.31
CA LEU A 73 15.18 15.88 8.35
C LEU A 73 16.22 14.90 7.83
N GLU A 74 16.83 14.10 8.68
CA GLU A 74 17.82 13.08 8.26
C GLU A 74 17.20 12.07 7.30
N ILE A 75 15.97 11.63 7.56
CA ILE A 75 15.27 10.67 6.68
C ILE A 75 14.89 11.35 5.36
N GLN A 76 14.44 12.62 5.39
CA GLN A 76 14.10 13.39 4.20
C GLN A 76 15.34 13.66 3.31
N GLU A 77 16.48 13.97 3.90
CA GLU A 77 17.74 14.15 3.18
C GLU A 77 18.20 12.84 2.53
N LEU A 78 18.11 11.72 3.25
CA LEU A 78 18.44 10.39 2.74
C LEU A 78 17.61 10.02 1.51
N LEU A 79 16.29 10.23 1.57
CA LEU A 79 15.35 9.86 0.49
C LEU A 79 15.27 10.88 -0.63
N GLY A 80 15.71 12.11 -0.35
CA GLY A 80 15.72 13.24 -1.26
C GLY A 80 14.41 13.99 -1.35
N VAL A 81 14.51 15.32 -1.39
CA VAL A 81 13.37 16.27 -1.43
C VAL A 81 12.44 16.12 -2.65
N ARG A 82 12.85 15.37 -3.67
CA ARG A 82 12.02 15.08 -4.84
C ARG A 82 11.14 13.84 -4.69
N TYR A 83 11.22 13.16 -3.54
CA TYR A 83 10.28 12.06 -3.28
C TYR A 83 8.88 12.65 -3.03
N PRO A 84 7.81 12.14 -3.67
CA PRO A 84 6.47 12.71 -3.49
C PRO A 84 6.05 12.72 -2.02
N ASP A 85 5.53 13.84 -1.54
CA ASP A 85 5.01 14.04 -0.17
C ASP A 85 5.97 13.55 0.92
N ILE A 86 7.28 13.73 0.73
CA ILE A 86 8.32 13.15 1.59
C ILE A 86 8.13 13.54 3.06
N GLU A 87 7.82 14.81 3.34
CA GLU A 87 7.62 15.30 4.71
C GLU A 87 6.50 14.54 5.41
N ARG A 88 5.35 14.40 4.75
CA ARG A 88 4.18 13.68 5.32
C ARG A 88 4.46 12.20 5.51
N ARG A 89 5.17 11.55 4.56
CA ARG A 89 5.52 10.12 4.65
C ARG A 89 6.46 9.86 5.81
N VAL A 90 7.49 10.69 5.94
CA VAL A 90 8.49 10.56 7.01
C VAL A 90 7.83 10.81 8.37
N ALA A 91 7.07 11.89 8.52
CA ALA A 91 6.34 12.18 9.76
C ALA A 91 5.39 11.03 10.15
N MET A 92 4.65 10.47 9.18
CA MET A 92 3.78 9.31 9.43
C MET A 92 4.58 8.09 9.91
N ILE A 93 5.74 7.78 9.29
CA ILE A 93 6.58 6.64 9.68
C ILE A 93 7.10 6.83 11.10
N THR A 94 7.74 7.96 11.40
CA THR A 94 8.36 8.21 12.71
C THR A 94 7.32 8.25 13.82
N GLN A 95 6.17 8.89 13.60
CA GLN A 95 5.07 8.93 14.56
C GLN A 95 4.45 7.55 14.79
N ALA A 96 4.22 6.77 13.71
CA ALA A 96 3.67 5.43 13.83
C ALA A 96 4.64 4.51 14.60
N LEU A 97 5.94 4.51 14.28
CA LEU A 97 6.93 3.70 14.97
C LEU A 97 7.06 4.09 16.46
N ASN A 98 7.05 5.39 16.77
CA ASN A 98 7.05 5.86 18.16
C ASN A 98 5.80 5.43 18.90
N ASN A 99 4.61 5.62 18.33
CA ASN A 99 3.35 5.21 18.94
C ASN A 99 3.28 3.70 19.19
N ILE A 100 3.76 2.89 18.25
CA ILE A 100 3.84 1.43 18.43
C ILE A 100 4.77 1.09 19.58
N PHE A 101 5.96 1.71 19.65
CA PHE A 101 6.91 1.48 20.74
C PHE A 101 6.34 1.89 22.10
N GLU A 102 5.64 3.00 22.20
CA GLU A 102 4.99 3.46 23.44
C GLU A 102 3.87 2.50 23.90
N ARG A 103 3.08 1.97 22.96
CA ARG A 103 1.94 1.09 23.27
C ARG A 103 2.37 -0.35 23.58
N GLU A 104 3.34 -0.87 22.85
CA GLU A 104 3.76 -2.27 22.92
C GLU A 104 5.03 -2.49 23.75
N HIS A 105 5.75 -1.42 24.15
CA HIS A 105 7.07 -1.43 24.82
C HIS A 105 8.13 -2.22 24.03
N THR A 106 7.86 -2.46 22.78
CA THR A 106 8.73 -3.14 21.82
C THR A 106 8.35 -2.69 20.40
N LEU A 107 9.32 -2.74 19.50
CA LEU A 107 9.08 -2.36 18.10
C LEU A 107 8.78 -3.64 17.29
N ASN A 108 7.61 -4.21 17.52
CA ASN A 108 7.06 -5.28 16.70
C ASN A 108 5.52 -5.30 16.76
N LEU A 109 4.88 -5.99 15.81
CA LEU A 109 3.44 -6.16 15.72
C LEU A 109 3.00 -7.63 15.75
N GLU A 110 3.87 -8.53 16.23
CA GLU A 110 3.59 -9.97 16.24
C GLU A 110 2.35 -10.33 17.07
N ARG A 111 2.09 -9.58 18.14
CA ARG A 111 0.85 -9.72 18.91
C ARG A 111 -0.41 -9.59 18.05
N LEU A 112 -0.39 -8.74 17.06
CA LEU A 112 -1.55 -8.55 16.16
C LEU A 112 -1.86 -9.78 15.31
N LYS A 113 -0.94 -10.72 15.16
CA LYS A 113 -1.21 -12.02 14.51
C LYS A 113 -2.10 -12.93 15.36
N THR A 114 -2.19 -12.69 16.66
CA THR A 114 -2.96 -13.52 17.61
C THR A 114 -4.36 -12.97 17.92
N VAL A 115 -4.67 -11.74 17.49
CA VAL A 115 -5.98 -11.12 17.65
C VAL A 115 -6.82 -11.26 16.37
N SER A 116 -8.10 -10.85 16.44
CA SER A 116 -8.94 -10.86 15.24
C SER A 116 -8.40 -9.89 14.17
N ARG A 117 -8.63 -10.19 12.89
CA ARG A 117 -8.26 -9.28 11.80
C ARG A 117 -8.89 -7.89 11.94
N ARG A 118 -10.09 -7.83 12.53
CA ARG A 118 -10.78 -6.57 12.83
C ARG A 118 -9.99 -5.75 13.86
N ASP A 119 -9.55 -6.40 14.94
CA ASP A 119 -8.82 -5.72 16.02
C ASP A 119 -7.42 -5.30 15.54
N ALA A 120 -6.74 -6.14 14.76
CA ALA A 120 -5.46 -5.77 14.13
C ALA A 120 -5.62 -4.55 13.20
N ARG A 121 -6.67 -4.54 12.37
CA ARG A 121 -7.00 -3.42 11.49
C ARG A 121 -7.33 -2.16 12.28
N GLN A 122 -8.10 -2.29 13.37
CA GLN A 122 -8.43 -1.17 14.24
C GLN A 122 -7.18 -0.56 14.89
N PHE A 123 -6.26 -1.40 15.38
CA PHE A 123 -4.98 -0.94 15.95
C PHE A 123 -4.20 -0.11 14.94
N LEU A 124 -4.09 -0.56 13.69
CA LEU A 124 -3.38 0.16 12.64
C LEU A 124 -4.05 1.51 12.33
N ARG A 125 -5.38 1.57 12.30
CA ARG A 125 -6.15 2.81 12.05
C ARG A 125 -6.01 3.85 13.16
N GLU A 126 -5.68 3.42 14.36
CA GLU A 126 -5.45 4.30 15.51
C GLU A 126 -4.03 4.88 15.55
N LEU A 127 -3.13 4.44 14.66
CA LEU A 127 -1.81 5.05 14.54
C LEU A 127 -1.93 6.49 14.01
N PRO A 128 -1.12 7.44 14.54
CA PRO A 128 -1.17 8.83 14.12
C PRO A 128 -1.01 8.99 12.60
N ASP A 129 -1.90 9.75 11.99
CA ASP A 129 -1.91 10.13 10.58
C ASP A 129 -1.69 8.99 9.58
N ILE A 130 -1.98 7.74 9.98
CA ILE A 130 -1.82 6.58 9.11
C ILE A 130 -2.67 6.72 7.84
N HIS A 131 -2.03 6.63 6.69
CA HIS A 131 -2.74 6.69 5.43
C HIS A 131 -3.54 5.38 5.21
N PRO A 132 -4.82 5.43 4.73
CA PRO A 132 -5.63 4.23 4.51
C PRO A 132 -4.98 3.18 3.62
N PHE A 133 -4.23 3.61 2.61
CA PHE A 133 -3.41 2.70 1.77
C PHE A 133 -2.39 1.92 2.60
N VAL A 134 -1.71 2.59 3.55
CA VAL A 134 -0.68 1.96 4.38
C VAL A 134 -1.31 0.94 5.33
N GLU A 135 -2.43 1.27 5.96
CA GLU A 135 -3.22 0.32 6.77
C GLU A 135 -3.54 -0.94 5.96
N ALA A 136 -4.13 -0.76 4.77
CA ALA A 136 -4.50 -1.87 3.90
C ALA A 136 -3.26 -2.65 3.41
N TYR A 137 -2.14 -1.97 3.12
CA TYR A 137 -0.89 -2.60 2.70
C TYR A 137 -0.30 -3.49 3.79
N VAL A 138 -0.26 -3.00 5.05
CA VAL A 138 0.18 -3.79 6.21
C VAL A 138 -0.72 -5.00 6.43
N MET A 139 -2.04 -4.81 6.33
CA MET A 139 -3.00 -5.92 6.46
C MET A 139 -2.80 -6.97 5.37
N LEU A 140 -2.58 -6.56 4.11
CA LEU A 140 -2.39 -7.48 2.98
C LEU A 140 -1.08 -8.26 3.08
N TYR A 141 0.04 -7.56 3.33
CA TYR A 141 1.38 -8.15 3.25
C TYR A 141 1.92 -8.66 4.60
N GLY A 142 1.55 -8.02 5.71
CA GLY A 142 2.00 -8.37 7.05
C GLY A 142 1.10 -9.38 7.77
N PHE A 143 -0.20 -9.39 7.44
CA PHE A 143 -1.19 -10.20 8.15
C PHE A 143 -2.02 -11.11 7.23
N ASP A 144 -1.69 -11.19 5.95
CA ASP A 144 -2.44 -11.98 4.94
C ASP A 144 -3.95 -11.69 4.97
N GLY A 145 -4.29 -10.39 5.07
CA GLY A 145 -5.66 -9.89 5.22
C GLY A 145 -6.39 -9.82 3.89
N HIS A 146 -7.73 -9.99 3.95
CA HIS A 146 -8.62 -9.72 2.82
C HIS A 146 -8.84 -8.22 2.71
N THR A 147 -7.92 -7.53 2.06
CA THR A 147 -7.95 -6.08 1.85
C THR A 147 -7.22 -5.69 0.58
N PHE A 148 -7.56 -4.54 0.01
CA PHE A 148 -6.98 -4.04 -1.22
C PHE A 148 -6.43 -2.62 -1.00
N PRO A 149 -5.10 -2.39 -1.00
CA PRO A 149 -4.54 -1.06 -0.87
C PRO A 149 -4.92 -0.20 -2.08
N MET A 150 -5.72 0.85 -1.84
CA MET A 150 -6.24 1.74 -2.89
C MET A 150 -5.55 3.10 -2.80
N ASP A 151 -4.95 3.54 -3.91
CA ASP A 151 -4.38 4.88 -4.07
C ASP A 151 -5.00 5.61 -5.28
N ASN A 152 -4.58 6.85 -5.52
CA ASN A 152 -5.17 7.66 -6.59
C ASN A 152 -4.82 7.13 -7.98
N GLU A 153 -3.63 6.55 -8.16
CA GLU A 153 -3.20 5.98 -9.43
C GLU A 153 -4.05 4.74 -9.79
N ILE A 154 -4.29 3.88 -8.81
CA ILE A 154 -5.15 2.70 -8.98
C ILE A 154 -6.61 3.12 -9.20
N LEU A 155 -7.13 4.09 -8.42
CA LEU A 155 -8.49 4.60 -8.59
C LEU A 155 -8.68 5.19 -9.99
N GLY A 156 -7.72 5.98 -10.46
CA GLY A 156 -7.73 6.54 -11.82
C GLY A 156 -7.81 5.46 -12.88
N PHE A 157 -6.99 4.41 -12.76
CA PHE A 157 -7.01 3.26 -13.66
C PHE A 157 -8.37 2.52 -13.65
N LEU A 158 -8.94 2.27 -12.46
CA LEU A 158 -10.24 1.59 -12.35
C LEU A 158 -11.40 2.42 -12.92
N ARG A 159 -11.30 3.75 -12.91
CA ARG A 159 -12.25 4.65 -13.59
C ARG A 159 -12.06 4.60 -15.11
N GLU A 160 -10.83 4.66 -15.62
CA GLU A 160 -10.52 4.54 -17.06
C GLU A 160 -11.02 3.20 -17.63
N GLU A 161 -10.97 2.11 -16.85
CA GLU A 161 -11.50 0.78 -17.20
C GLU A 161 -13.01 0.63 -16.91
N GLU A 162 -13.71 1.69 -16.55
CA GLU A 162 -15.15 1.70 -16.21
C GLU A 162 -15.56 0.68 -15.14
N ILE A 163 -14.62 0.33 -14.23
CA ILE A 163 -14.88 -0.61 -13.13
C ILE A 163 -15.60 0.07 -11.96
N VAL A 164 -15.31 1.34 -11.71
CA VAL A 164 -15.97 2.18 -10.70
C VAL A 164 -16.52 3.45 -11.35
N GLU A 165 -17.50 4.06 -10.70
CA GLU A 165 -18.07 5.34 -11.15
C GLU A 165 -17.03 6.47 -11.02
N GLU A 166 -17.18 7.52 -11.84
CA GLU A 166 -16.25 8.65 -11.92
C GLU A 166 -16.13 9.40 -10.57
N ASP A 167 -17.20 9.44 -9.80
CA ASP A 167 -17.30 10.09 -8.50
C ASP A 167 -16.98 9.17 -7.30
N ALA A 168 -16.64 7.89 -7.55
CA ALA A 168 -16.30 6.95 -6.48
C ALA A 168 -15.07 7.43 -5.68
N THR A 169 -15.15 7.41 -4.37
CA THR A 169 -14.01 7.71 -3.50
C THR A 169 -13.02 6.55 -3.43
N LEU A 170 -11.81 6.78 -2.88
CA LEU A 170 -10.84 5.71 -2.60
C LEU A 170 -11.46 4.62 -1.72
N GLU A 171 -12.22 5.02 -0.70
CA GLU A 171 -12.88 4.08 0.22
C GLU A 171 -13.97 3.26 -0.49
N ASP A 172 -14.78 3.89 -1.34
CA ASP A 172 -15.82 3.18 -2.12
C ASP A 172 -15.21 2.17 -3.07
N ALA A 173 -14.16 2.57 -3.80
CA ALA A 173 -13.44 1.69 -4.71
C ALA A 173 -12.75 0.53 -3.98
N GLN A 174 -12.11 0.79 -2.84
CA GLN A 174 -11.51 -0.25 -2.00
C GLN A 174 -12.57 -1.26 -1.54
N LYS A 175 -13.67 -0.80 -0.94
CA LYS A 175 -14.76 -1.65 -0.48
C LYS A 175 -15.38 -2.46 -1.62
N PHE A 176 -15.51 -1.85 -2.80
CA PHE A 176 -16.04 -2.53 -3.98
C PHE A 176 -15.13 -3.67 -4.43
N VAL A 177 -13.82 -3.46 -4.50
CA VAL A 177 -12.84 -4.51 -4.85
C VAL A 177 -12.86 -5.62 -3.79
N GLU A 178 -12.75 -5.27 -2.50
CA GLU A 178 -12.76 -6.22 -1.39
C GLU A 178 -14.04 -7.06 -1.33
N HIS A 179 -15.20 -6.50 -1.70
CA HIS A 179 -16.48 -7.22 -1.71
C HIS A 179 -16.61 -8.20 -2.89
N ASN A 180 -16.02 -7.90 -4.03
CA ASN A 180 -16.27 -8.62 -5.28
C ASN A 180 -15.17 -9.60 -5.69
N LEU A 181 -13.99 -9.53 -5.08
CA LEU A 181 -12.89 -10.47 -5.30
C LEU A 181 -12.64 -11.30 -4.03
N LYS A 182 -12.06 -12.49 -4.22
CA LYS A 182 -11.73 -13.40 -3.12
C LYS A 182 -10.42 -12.99 -2.43
N ALA A 183 -10.25 -13.38 -1.18
CA ALA A 183 -9.04 -13.11 -0.40
C ALA A 183 -7.75 -13.62 -1.10
N GLU A 184 -7.83 -14.79 -1.72
CA GLU A 184 -6.73 -15.41 -2.47
C GLU A 184 -6.29 -14.61 -3.71
N GLU A 185 -7.20 -13.81 -4.30
CA GLU A 185 -6.96 -13.00 -5.49
C GLU A 185 -6.37 -11.61 -5.16
N MET A 186 -6.50 -11.14 -3.91
CA MET A 186 -6.16 -9.75 -3.54
C MET A 186 -4.71 -9.39 -3.81
N HIS A 187 -3.78 -10.24 -3.37
CA HIS A 187 -2.35 -9.99 -3.55
C HIS A 187 -1.95 -9.97 -5.03
N ASP A 188 -2.41 -10.97 -5.78
CA ASP A 188 -2.04 -11.15 -7.19
C ASP A 188 -2.65 -10.05 -8.05
N PHE A 189 -3.91 -9.67 -7.76
CA PHE A 189 -4.57 -8.57 -8.44
C PHE A 189 -3.93 -7.22 -8.10
N PHE A 190 -3.59 -6.97 -6.83
CA PHE A 190 -2.89 -5.76 -6.43
C PHE A 190 -1.55 -5.61 -7.14
N HIS A 191 -0.74 -6.68 -7.18
CA HIS A 191 0.53 -6.71 -7.92
C HIS A 191 0.32 -6.41 -9.41
N ALA A 192 -0.65 -7.06 -10.05
CA ALA A 192 -0.94 -6.89 -11.47
C ALA A 192 -1.42 -5.46 -11.80
N VAL A 193 -2.33 -4.90 -11.00
CA VAL A 193 -2.81 -3.52 -11.18
C VAL A 193 -1.67 -2.53 -11.03
N ARG A 194 -0.83 -2.65 -10.01
CA ARG A 194 0.32 -1.78 -9.84
C ARG A 194 1.30 -1.87 -11.01
N SER A 195 1.52 -3.06 -11.54
CA SER A 195 2.39 -3.25 -12.70
C SER A 195 1.86 -2.49 -13.91
N VAL A 196 0.58 -2.64 -14.28
CA VAL A 196 0.01 -1.97 -15.46
C VAL A 196 -0.03 -0.45 -15.27
N VAL A 197 -0.48 0.04 -14.11
CA VAL A 197 -0.61 1.46 -13.81
C VAL A 197 0.71 2.19 -13.97
N PHE A 198 1.80 1.66 -13.43
CA PHE A 198 3.10 2.33 -13.49
C PHE A 198 3.87 2.06 -14.79
N GLU A 199 3.58 1.00 -15.54
CA GLU A 199 4.06 0.84 -16.92
C GLU A 199 3.42 1.84 -17.87
N GLU A 200 2.11 2.02 -17.80
CA GLU A 200 1.40 2.98 -18.64
C GLU A 200 1.81 4.42 -18.34
N SER A 201 1.98 4.77 -17.08
CA SER A 201 2.48 6.08 -16.65
C SER A 201 3.87 6.36 -17.25
N ARG A 202 4.75 5.35 -17.33
CA ARG A 202 6.07 5.47 -18.00
C ARG A 202 5.93 5.66 -19.50
N ARG A 203 5.01 4.94 -20.16
CA ARG A 203 4.74 5.07 -21.61
C ARG A 203 4.18 6.45 -21.95
N LYS A 204 3.16 6.93 -21.18
CA LYS A 204 2.56 8.27 -21.34
C LYS A 204 3.60 9.39 -21.15
N LYS A 205 4.55 9.27 -20.20
CA LYS A 205 5.64 10.24 -19.99
C LYS A 205 6.66 10.25 -21.15
N LYS A 206 7.05 9.08 -21.69
CA LYS A 206 7.96 8.99 -22.83
C LYS A 206 7.37 9.51 -24.13
N ALA A 207 6.05 9.43 -24.30
CA ALA A 207 5.37 9.95 -25.51
C ALA A 207 5.19 11.48 -25.49
N LYS A 208 5.38 12.15 -24.33
CA LYS A 208 5.28 13.60 -24.15
C LYS A 208 6.63 14.33 -24.07
N ALA A 209 7.73 13.58 -24.04
CA ALA A 209 9.10 14.10 -24.04
C ALA A 209 9.75 13.99 -25.41
#